data_3f98e6c05bc59a367cab8ff81b3b90e8
#
_entry.id   3f98e6c05bc59a367cab8ff81b3b90e8
#
_cell.length_a   1.000
_cell.length_b   1.000
_cell.length_c   1.000
_cell.angle_alpha   90.00
_cell.angle_beta   90.00
_cell.angle_gamma   90.00
#
_symmetry.space_group_name_H-M   'P 1'
#
loop_
_entity.id
_entity.type
_entity.pdbx_description
1 polymer ?
#
loop_
_entity_poly.entity_id
_entity_poly.type
_entity_poly.pdbx_seq_one_letter_code
_entity_poly.pdbx_strand_id
1 'polypeptide(L)'
;MTLLATLTSCLGEGVLSETSLQRLFHEIIHNPSGCHYRSLFESLINKRCQIAYSVTPRLQQANLRTLYKSKEYAQLVCEGGTATSSASKELNQALEKVAIKHFGSLSRMWAHIELEVLSKHQVGSSTLAPGITFNDADYSGQLIENVETSSLVVSSPHREGLYSLGDALRIANIDLFVLEQSWYELLPLIDLSATGCHFILLHCPNEHSHPCLASSAMITSGLKRKEWLSHTHFFQHSGWQCQFNEQSVRALNHTDSFDQLTSTADTLEEFDANCIAHLNSHSTICEILRLTVAGQKVQRLYLFYLAQKKMAQCLNDAGYQCAQTIIENPWLLNFYDQLSGHAYVNLASYIIEGEASPTFRGMWLVEAFNFQYSSIDFRQYKQMVRSKVRSKEVNDA
;
A
#
# COMPACT_ATOMS: atom_id res chain seq x y z
N MET A 1 -1.38 37.06 6.51
CA MET A 1 -2.51 36.64 7.40
C MET A 1 -1.97 35.49 8.22
N THR A 2 -2.39 35.29 9.47
CA THR A 2 -1.91 34.15 10.27
C THR A 2 -2.69 32.88 9.91
N LEU A 3 -2.08 31.71 10.08
CA LEU A 3 -2.73 30.40 9.84
C LEU A 3 -4.08 30.32 10.60
N LEU A 4 -4.13 30.80 11.84
CA LEU A 4 -5.39 30.82 12.63
C LEU A 4 -6.49 31.63 11.95
N ALA A 5 -6.17 32.80 11.40
CA ALA A 5 -7.14 33.61 10.69
C ALA A 5 -7.65 32.94 9.40
N THR A 6 -6.78 32.26 8.67
CA THR A 6 -7.15 31.45 7.50
C THR A 6 -8.06 30.29 7.89
N LEU A 7 -7.74 29.54 8.93
CA LEU A 7 -8.57 28.44 9.45
C LEU A 7 -9.95 28.95 9.88
N THR A 8 -10.02 30.10 10.58
CA THR A 8 -11.28 30.71 11.00
C THR A 8 -12.13 31.10 9.78
N SER A 9 -11.53 31.68 8.75
CA SER A 9 -12.22 31.97 7.49
C SER A 9 -12.80 30.70 6.84
N CYS A 10 -12.00 29.63 6.73
CA CYS A 10 -12.43 28.34 6.17
C CYS A 10 -13.60 27.73 6.95
N LEU A 11 -13.65 27.91 8.28
CA LEU A 11 -14.78 27.45 9.10
C LEU A 11 -16.09 28.18 8.78
N GLY A 12 -16.01 29.41 8.28
CA GLY A 12 -17.18 30.18 7.83
C GLY A 12 -17.73 29.74 6.48
N GLU A 13 -16.93 29.05 5.64
CA GLU A 13 -17.33 28.60 4.30
C GLU A 13 -18.12 27.27 4.37
N GLY A 14 -19.17 27.14 3.54
CA GLY A 14 -19.90 25.87 3.40
C GLY A 14 -19.06 24.83 2.64
N VAL A 15 -18.54 25.24 1.49
CA VAL A 15 -17.60 24.48 0.65
C VAL A 15 -16.40 25.40 0.39
N LEU A 16 -15.18 24.87 0.53
CA LEU A 16 -13.98 25.66 0.25
C LEU A 16 -13.90 25.97 -1.24
N SER A 17 -13.70 27.24 -1.58
CA SER A 17 -13.32 27.63 -2.94
C SER A 17 -11.89 27.13 -3.22
N GLU A 18 -11.54 26.98 -4.48
CA GLU A 18 -10.17 26.62 -4.88
C GLU A 18 -9.13 27.61 -4.34
N THR A 19 -9.44 28.90 -4.36
CA THR A 19 -8.58 29.95 -3.80
C THR A 19 -8.42 29.80 -2.29
N SER A 20 -9.51 29.50 -1.56
CA SER A 20 -9.45 29.25 -0.10
C SER A 20 -8.64 28.00 0.21
N LEU A 21 -8.78 26.95 -0.59
CA LEU A 21 -8.04 25.70 -0.44
C LEU A 21 -6.54 25.89 -0.66
N GLN A 22 -6.13 26.51 -1.77
CA GLN A 22 -4.74 26.83 -2.07
C GLN A 22 -4.10 27.70 -0.98
N ARG A 23 -4.83 28.71 -0.50
CA ARG A 23 -4.37 29.56 0.59
C ARG A 23 -4.21 28.77 1.90
N LEU A 24 -5.17 27.92 2.24
CA LEU A 24 -5.11 27.07 3.42
C LEU A 24 -3.86 26.17 3.38
N PHE A 25 -3.63 25.50 2.27
CA PHE A 25 -2.46 24.64 2.11
C PHE A 25 -1.16 25.43 2.18
N HIS A 26 -1.10 26.58 1.52
CA HIS A 26 0.07 27.46 1.59
C HIS A 26 0.39 27.87 3.04
N GLU A 27 -0.60 28.31 3.80
CA GLU A 27 -0.39 28.74 5.19
C GLU A 27 0.01 27.58 6.12
N ILE A 28 -0.47 26.36 5.85
CA ILE A 28 -0.07 25.17 6.62
C ILE A 28 1.35 24.75 6.28
N ILE A 29 1.71 24.68 5.02
CA ILE A 29 3.03 24.26 4.54
C ILE A 29 4.12 25.23 5.01
N HIS A 30 3.84 26.53 4.97
CA HIS A 30 4.79 27.59 5.30
C HIS A 30 4.55 28.19 6.70
N ASN A 31 3.92 27.42 7.60
CA ASN A 31 3.61 27.90 8.95
C ASN A 31 4.85 28.42 9.68
N PRO A 32 4.86 29.71 10.08
CA PRO A 32 6.02 30.33 10.74
C PRO A 32 6.29 29.82 12.17
N SER A 33 5.44 28.95 12.73
CA SER A 33 5.66 28.40 14.09
C SER A 33 6.87 27.47 14.21
N GLY A 34 7.61 27.25 13.12
CA GLY A 34 8.84 26.45 13.11
C GLY A 34 8.64 24.93 13.14
N CYS A 35 7.38 24.48 13.23
CA CYS A 35 7.06 23.04 13.16
C CYS A 35 6.70 22.67 11.72
N HIS A 36 7.39 21.66 11.18
CA HIS A 36 7.06 21.12 9.87
C HIS A 36 5.62 20.55 9.89
N TYR A 37 4.82 20.80 8.84
CA TYR A 37 3.41 20.41 8.80
C TYR A 37 3.18 18.91 9.07
N ARG A 38 4.05 18.04 8.58
CA ARG A 38 3.97 16.58 8.84
C ARG A 38 4.02 16.29 10.33
N SER A 39 4.98 16.86 11.05
CA SER A 39 5.10 16.68 12.51
C SER A 39 3.90 17.23 13.27
N LEU A 40 3.29 18.32 12.77
CA LEU A 40 2.06 18.85 13.33
C LEU A 40 0.90 17.86 13.19
N PHE A 41 0.65 17.33 11.98
CA PHE A 41 -0.42 16.37 11.74
C PHE A 41 -0.18 15.06 12.51
N GLU A 42 1.03 14.54 12.49
CA GLU A 42 1.40 13.33 13.21
C GLU A 42 1.16 13.49 14.73
N SER A 43 1.59 14.59 15.30
CA SER A 43 1.35 14.90 16.72
C SER A 43 -0.14 14.97 17.05
N LEU A 44 -0.95 15.62 16.22
CA LEU A 44 -2.40 15.73 16.43
C LEU A 44 -3.11 14.38 16.30
N ILE A 45 -2.74 13.58 15.31
CA ILE A 45 -3.29 12.23 15.08
C ILE A 45 -2.93 11.32 16.26
N ASN A 46 -1.66 11.28 16.66
CA ASN A 46 -1.20 10.48 17.80
C ASN A 46 -1.93 10.86 19.08
N LYS A 47 -2.15 12.15 19.34
CA LYS A 47 -2.92 12.61 20.47
C LYS A 47 -4.37 12.12 20.43
N ARG A 48 -5.04 12.17 19.25
CA ARG A 48 -6.39 11.59 19.10
C ARG A 48 -6.41 10.10 19.38
N CYS A 49 -5.43 9.35 18.89
CA CYS A 49 -5.29 7.94 19.18
C CYS A 49 -5.18 7.68 20.70
N GLN A 50 -4.36 8.44 21.41
CA GLN A 50 -4.21 8.32 22.87
C GLN A 50 -5.52 8.58 23.62
N ILE A 51 -6.27 9.61 23.21
CA ILE A 51 -7.58 9.88 23.79
C ILE A 51 -8.57 8.74 23.49
N ALA A 52 -8.61 8.23 22.25
CA ALA A 52 -9.45 7.09 21.89
C ALA A 52 -9.14 5.87 22.73
N TYR A 53 -7.86 5.56 22.94
CA TYR A 53 -7.41 4.46 23.79
C TYR A 53 -7.80 4.64 25.27
N SER A 54 -7.74 5.87 25.78
CA SER A 54 -8.14 6.15 27.17
C SER A 54 -9.65 5.99 27.38
N VAL A 55 -10.46 6.34 26.38
CA VAL A 55 -11.93 6.21 26.43
C VAL A 55 -12.36 4.76 26.18
N THR A 56 -11.67 4.06 25.28
CA THR A 56 -12.03 2.70 24.86
C THR A 56 -10.76 1.84 24.80
N PRO A 57 -10.32 1.29 25.95
CA PRO A 57 -9.03 0.56 26.04
C PRO A 57 -8.89 -0.62 25.06
N ARG A 58 -10.00 -1.28 24.68
CA ARG A 58 -9.97 -2.35 23.66
C ARG A 58 -9.38 -1.90 22.32
N LEU A 59 -9.49 -0.61 21.98
CA LEU A 59 -8.94 -0.07 20.73
C LEU A 59 -7.41 -0.03 20.70
N GLN A 60 -6.72 -0.20 21.84
CA GLN A 60 -5.25 -0.32 21.86
C GLN A 60 -4.74 -1.55 21.11
N GLN A 61 -5.53 -2.61 21.08
CA GLN A 61 -5.20 -3.85 20.37
C GLN A 61 -5.69 -3.86 18.93
N ALA A 62 -6.55 -2.89 18.55
CA ALA A 62 -7.01 -2.76 17.18
C ALA A 62 -5.90 -2.20 16.29
N ASN A 63 -5.88 -2.59 15.02
CA ASN A 63 -5.01 -1.92 14.06
C ASN A 63 -5.45 -0.46 13.85
N LEU A 64 -4.55 0.37 13.31
CA LEU A 64 -4.83 1.80 13.09
C LEU A 64 -6.03 2.03 12.15
N ARG A 65 -6.24 1.17 11.14
CA ARG A 65 -7.38 1.25 10.23
C ARG A 65 -8.71 1.08 10.96
N THR A 66 -8.82 0.09 11.83
CA THR A 66 -10.00 -0.14 12.69
C THR A 66 -10.22 1.04 13.62
N LEU A 67 -9.15 1.54 14.24
CA LEU A 67 -9.21 2.71 15.11
C LEU A 67 -9.77 3.93 14.36
N TYR A 68 -9.25 4.26 13.18
CA TYR A 68 -9.70 5.41 12.39
C TYR A 68 -11.14 5.30 11.91
N LYS A 69 -11.66 4.09 11.72
CA LYS A 69 -13.07 3.83 11.35
C LYS A 69 -14.01 3.79 12.56
N SER A 70 -13.48 3.75 13.80
CA SER A 70 -14.32 3.64 14.99
C SER A 70 -15.13 4.90 15.25
N LYS A 71 -16.34 4.71 15.79
CA LYS A 71 -17.22 5.85 16.20
C LYS A 71 -16.56 6.68 17.29
N GLU A 72 -15.87 6.03 18.19
CA GLU A 72 -15.15 6.65 19.30
C GLU A 72 -14.09 7.62 18.77
N TYR A 73 -13.27 7.22 17.81
CA TYR A 73 -12.28 8.09 17.20
C TYR A 73 -12.94 9.25 16.44
N ALA A 74 -14.00 8.97 15.66
CA ALA A 74 -14.70 9.99 14.88
C ALA A 74 -15.42 11.03 15.74
N GLN A 75 -15.94 10.64 16.92
CA GLN A 75 -16.67 11.50 17.83
C GLN A 75 -15.79 12.23 18.85
N LEU A 76 -14.48 11.93 18.90
CA LEU A 76 -13.58 12.61 19.81
C LEU A 76 -13.59 14.11 19.54
N VAL A 77 -14.05 14.86 20.54
CA VAL A 77 -13.79 16.30 20.64
C VAL A 77 -12.47 16.41 21.38
N CYS A 78 -11.40 16.80 20.69
CA CYS A 78 -10.14 17.10 21.37
C CYS A 78 -10.32 18.36 22.23
N GLU A 79 -10.84 18.17 23.42
CA GLU A 79 -10.69 19.14 24.48
C GLU A 79 -9.19 19.30 24.72
N GLY A 80 -8.69 20.49 24.43
CA GLY A 80 -7.27 20.79 24.37
C GLY A 80 -6.52 20.21 25.57
N GLY A 81 -5.76 19.15 25.33
CA GLY A 81 -4.78 18.67 26.30
C GLY A 81 -3.69 19.70 26.52
N THR A 82 -2.85 19.48 27.48
CA THR A 82 -1.72 20.28 27.98
C THR A 82 -0.83 20.90 26.88
N ALA A 83 -1.42 21.77 26.06
CA ALA A 83 -0.65 22.66 25.19
C ALA A 83 -0.07 23.76 26.07
N THR A 84 1.20 23.97 25.99
CA THR A 84 1.98 24.91 26.80
C THR A 84 1.63 26.39 26.58
N SER A 85 0.75 26.68 25.59
CA SER A 85 0.20 28.05 25.39
C SER A 85 -1.24 27.99 24.87
N SER A 86 -2.05 29.00 25.28
CA SER A 86 -3.44 29.17 24.80
C SER A 86 -3.53 29.28 23.28
N ALA A 87 -2.60 29.98 22.64
CA ALA A 87 -2.57 30.18 21.19
C ALA A 87 -2.36 28.88 20.42
N SER A 88 -1.50 27.98 20.89
CA SER A 88 -1.31 26.66 20.28
C SER A 88 -2.54 25.78 20.39
N LYS A 89 -3.29 25.92 21.50
CA LYS A 89 -4.53 25.18 21.71
C LYS A 89 -5.61 25.62 20.71
N GLU A 90 -5.79 26.91 20.53
CA GLU A 90 -6.77 27.47 19.58
C GLU A 90 -6.45 27.09 18.14
N LEU A 91 -5.18 27.15 17.75
CA LEU A 91 -4.71 26.75 16.42
C LEU A 91 -5.02 25.27 16.13
N ASN A 92 -4.66 24.39 17.06
CA ASN A 92 -4.88 22.95 16.91
C ASN A 92 -6.38 22.62 16.82
N GLN A 93 -7.22 23.25 17.63
CA GLN A 93 -8.68 23.08 17.57
C GLN A 93 -9.27 23.59 16.26
N ALA A 94 -8.81 24.74 15.77
CA ALA A 94 -9.27 25.28 14.50
C ALA A 94 -8.87 24.36 13.33
N LEU A 95 -7.63 23.88 13.31
CA LEU A 95 -7.14 22.95 12.30
C LEU A 95 -7.96 21.65 12.28
N GLU A 96 -8.20 21.07 13.45
CA GLU A 96 -9.00 19.85 13.57
C GLU A 96 -10.44 20.05 13.07
N LYS A 97 -11.09 21.16 13.44
CA LYS A 97 -12.44 21.48 12.98
C LYS A 97 -12.50 21.66 11.46
N VAL A 98 -11.52 22.35 10.85
CA VAL A 98 -11.42 22.51 9.40
C VAL A 98 -11.21 21.15 8.72
N ALA A 99 -10.31 20.32 9.25
CA ALA A 99 -10.04 18.99 8.73
C ALA A 99 -11.29 18.10 8.73
N ILE A 100 -12.01 18.05 9.83
CA ILE A 100 -13.24 17.26 9.95
C ILE A 100 -14.32 17.81 9.01
N LYS A 101 -14.53 19.13 8.98
CA LYS A 101 -15.59 19.77 8.20
C LYS A 101 -15.42 19.59 6.69
N HIS A 102 -14.20 19.79 6.18
CA HIS A 102 -13.96 19.89 4.74
C HIS A 102 -13.29 18.65 4.14
N PHE A 103 -12.58 17.85 4.95
CA PHE A 103 -11.85 16.67 4.49
C PHE A 103 -12.34 15.37 5.15
N GLY A 104 -13.16 15.46 6.19
CA GLY A 104 -13.66 14.31 6.95
C GLY A 104 -12.71 13.82 8.03
N SER A 105 -11.39 14.10 7.95
CA SER A 105 -10.41 13.76 8.99
C SER A 105 -9.11 14.54 8.82
N LEU A 106 -8.31 14.60 9.91
CA LEU A 106 -6.95 15.15 9.89
C LEU A 106 -6.05 14.39 8.91
N SER A 107 -6.12 13.07 8.91
CA SER A 107 -5.29 12.23 8.03
C SER A 107 -5.61 12.47 6.56
N ARG A 108 -6.90 12.62 6.23
CA ARG A 108 -7.31 12.91 4.86
C ARG A 108 -6.89 14.31 4.40
N MET A 109 -6.96 15.30 5.29
CA MET A 109 -6.43 16.63 5.02
C MET A 109 -4.91 16.59 4.80
N TRP A 110 -4.17 15.86 5.61
CA TRP A 110 -2.73 15.67 5.42
C TRP A 110 -2.41 15.06 4.05
N ALA A 111 -3.13 14.01 3.66
CA ALA A 111 -2.97 13.40 2.33
C ALA A 111 -3.15 14.41 1.18
N HIS A 112 -4.16 15.29 1.26
CA HIS A 112 -4.37 16.34 0.27
C HIS A 112 -3.23 17.36 0.25
N ILE A 113 -2.67 17.71 1.41
CA ILE A 113 -1.50 18.61 1.48
C ILE A 113 -0.27 17.94 0.87
N GLU A 114 -0.02 16.66 1.14
CA GLU A 114 1.09 15.92 0.51
C GLU A 114 0.97 15.92 -1.02
N LEU A 115 -0.23 15.66 -1.55
CA LEU A 115 -0.46 15.72 -3.00
C LEU A 115 -0.26 17.12 -3.57
N GLU A 116 -0.63 18.17 -2.84
CA GLU A 116 -0.39 19.56 -3.25
C GLU A 116 1.13 19.88 -3.28
N VAL A 117 1.88 19.39 -2.29
CA VAL A 117 3.35 19.54 -2.27
C VAL A 117 3.96 18.82 -3.46
N LEU A 118 3.58 17.56 -3.69
CA LEU A 118 4.10 16.76 -4.79
C LEU A 118 3.71 17.32 -6.16
N SER A 119 2.52 17.91 -6.30
CA SER A 119 2.11 18.53 -7.57
C SER A 119 3.01 19.69 -8.00
N LYS A 120 3.73 20.33 -7.05
CA LYS A 120 4.70 21.39 -7.34
C LYS A 120 6.06 20.86 -7.78
N HIS A 121 6.31 19.55 -7.66
CA HIS A 121 7.55 18.90 -8.12
C HIS A 121 7.49 18.48 -9.58
N GLN A 122 6.53 18.99 -10.35
CA GLN A 122 6.48 18.73 -11.79
C GLN A 122 7.78 19.17 -12.47
N VAL A 123 8.35 18.28 -13.27
CA VAL A 123 9.54 18.54 -14.08
C VAL A 123 9.19 18.95 -15.52
N GLY A 124 7.91 18.88 -15.89
CA GLY A 124 7.40 19.27 -17.20
C GLY A 124 5.88 19.18 -17.26
N SER A 125 5.31 19.78 -18.31
CA SER A 125 3.89 19.64 -18.62
C SER A 125 3.65 18.37 -19.43
N SER A 126 2.67 17.58 -19.03
CA SER A 126 2.10 16.52 -19.85
C SER A 126 0.61 16.81 -20.01
N THR A 127 0.11 16.70 -21.21
CA THR A 127 -1.32 16.50 -21.42
C THR A 127 -1.71 15.19 -20.74
N LEU A 128 -2.94 15.08 -20.26
CA LEU A 128 -3.50 13.91 -19.55
C LEU A 128 -2.90 12.60 -20.06
N ALA A 129 -2.53 11.73 -19.13
CA ALA A 129 -2.00 10.42 -19.44
C ALA A 129 -2.85 9.73 -20.50
N PRO A 130 -2.22 9.11 -21.52
CA PRO A 130 -2.95 8.40 -22.55
C PRO A 130 -3.85 7.34 -21.89
N GLY A 131 -5.06 7.21 -22.42
CA GLY A 131 -6.04 6.24 -21.91
C GLY A 131 -5.44 4.84 -21.87
N ILE A 132 -5.77 4.06 -20.83
CA ILE A 132 -5.33 2.68 -20.68
C ILE A 132 -5.81 1.87 -21.89
N THR A 133 -4.88 1.24 -22.60
CA THR A 133 -5.15 0.31 -23.72
C THR A 133 -5.27 -1.13 -23.20
N PHE A 134 -5.91 -2.00 -23.98
CA PHE A 134 -5.99 -3.44 -23.71
C PHE A 134 -5.04 -4.24 -24.63
N ASN A 135 -3.89 -3.67 -24.92
CA ASN A 135 -2.84 -4.27 -25.72
C ASN A 135 -1.58 -4.46 -24.87
N ASP A 136 -1.20 -5.69 -24.58
CA ASP A 136 -0.04 -6.05 -23.76
C ASP A 136 1.28 -5.48 -24.30
N ALA A 137 1.37 -5.25 -25.63
CA ALA A 137 2.57 -4.71 -26.27
C ALA A 137 2.82 -3.22 -25.94
N ASP A 138 1.79 -2.49 -25.51
CA ASP A 138 1.92 -1.09 -25.12
C ASP A 138 2.52 -0.92 -23.71
N TYR A 139 2.83 -2.03 -23.04
CA TYR A 139 3.30 -2.02 -21.65
C TYR A 139 4.66 -2.69 -21.50
N SER A 140 5.53 -2.02 -20.76
CA SER A 140 6.84 -2.51 -20.35
C SER A 140 6.90 -2.66 -18.84
N GLY A 141 7.29 -3.86 -18.36
CA GLY A 141 7.57 -4.13 -16.95
C GLY A 141 9.07 -4.13 -16.69
N GLN A 142 9.52 -3.52 -15.59
CA GLN A 142 10.93 -3.53 -15.19
C GLN A 142 11.12 -3.40 -13.69
N LEU A 143 12.25 -3.90 -13.18
CA LEU A 143 12.72 -3.65 -11.81
C LEU A 143 13.67 -2.45 -11.82
N ILE A 144 13.41 -1.51 -10.94
CA ILE A 144 14.29 -0.36 -10.65
C ILE A 144 14.92 -0.61 -9.29
N GLU A 145 16.19 -0.90 -9.23
CA GLU A 145 16.89 -1.29 -7.98
C GLU A 145 16.90 -0.17 -6.94
N ASN A 146 17.08 1.07 -7.39
CA ASN A 146 17.17 2.25 -6.53
C ASN A 146 16.38 3.40 -7.15
N VAL A 147 15.16 3.56 -6.70
CA VAL A 147 14.25 4.62 -7.19
C VAL A 147 14.83 6.01 -6.91
N GLU A 148 15.48 6.20 -5.77
CA GLU A 148 16.06 7.46 -5.34
C GLU A 148 17.17 8.00 -6.27
N THR A 149 17.80 7.12 -7.03
CA THR A 149 18.86 7.50 -8.01
C THR A 149 18.37 7.43 -9.45
N SER A 150 17.11 7.05 -9.68
CA SER A 150 16.54 6.92 -11.00
C SER A 150 16.35 8.29 -11.67
N SER A 151 16.84 8.45 -12.88
CA SER A 151 16.58 9.63 -13.72
C SER A 151 15.28 9.53 -14.56
N LEU A 152 14.50 8.46 -14.35
CA LEU A 152 13.28 8.22 -15.11
C LEU A 152 12.22 9.27 -14.78
N VAL A 153 11.71 9.92 -15.82
CA VAL A 153 10.59 10.87 -15.78
C VAL A 153 9.36 10.20 -16.39
N VAL A 154 8.26 10.23 -15.66
CA VAL A 154 7.01 9.57 -16.05
C VAL A 154 5.81 10.52 -15.91
N SER A 155 4.78 10.29 -16.71
CA SER A 155 3.47 10.86 -16.45
C SER A 155 2.72 10.01 -15.40
N SER A 156 1.84 10.65 -14.63
CA SER A 156 1.02 9.97 -13.63
C SER A 156 -0.44 9.90 -14.10
N PRO A 157 -1.12 8.76 -13.95
CA PRO A 157 -2.56 8.68 -14.19
C PRO A 157 -3.39 9.35 -13.09
N HIS A 158 -2.75 9.77 -12.01
CA HIS A 158 -3.39 10.33 -10.81
C HIS A 158 -3.32 11.85 -10.75
N ARG A 159 -2.34 12.45 -11.44
CA ARG A 159 -2.14 13.91 -11.49
C ARG A 159 -1.56 14.30 -12.85
N GLU A 160 -2.01 15.45 -13.37
CA GLU A 160 -1.43 16.05 -14.57
C GLU A 160 0.04 16.40 -14.33
N GLY A 161 0.85 16.28 -15.38
CA GLY A 161 2.26 16.64 -15.37
C GLY A 161 3.22 15.46 -15.49
N LEU A 162 4.49 15.82 -15.61
CA LEU A 162 5.62 14.90 -15.60
C LEU A 162 6.31 14.98 -14.24
N TYR A 163 6.66 13.83 -13.69
CA TYR A 163 7.26 13.70 -12.37
C TYR A 163 8.51 12.84 -12.41
N SER A 164 9.41 13.03 -11.46
CA SER A 164 10.40 12.00 -11.16
C SER A 164 9.68 10.70 -10.80
N LEU A 165 10.32 9.55 -11.05
CA LEU A 165 9.73 8.25 -10.69
C LEU A 165 9.34 8.21 -9.19
N GLY A 166 10.22 8.72 -8.31
CA GLY A 166 9.96 8.75 -6.86
C GLY A 166 8.70 9.54 -6.49
N ASP A 167 8.49 10.71 -7.08
CA ASP A 167 7.29 11.51 -6.82
C ASP A 167 6.02 10.88 -7.42
N ALA A 168 6.12 10.27 -8.61
CA ALA A 168 5.01 9.53 -9.21
C ALA A 168 4.57 8.33 -8.34
N LEU A 169 5.51 7.61 -7.74
CA LEU A 169 5.23 6.52 -6.80
C LEU A 169 4.56 7.02 -5.52
N ARG A 170 5.03 8.13 -4.94
CA ARG A 170 4.37 8.76 -3.78
C ARG A 170 2.94 9.16 -4.09
N ILE A 171 2.71 9.83 -5.23
CA ILE A 171 1.38 10.23 -5.70
C ILE A 171 0.45 9.00 -5.81
N ALA A 172 0.90 7.93 -6.49
CA ALA A 172 0.11 6.72 -6.64
C ALA A 172 -0.24 6.07 -5.29
N ASN A 173 0.72 6.00 -4.36
CA ASN A 173 0.48 5.44 -3.03
C ASN A 173 -0.52 6.29 -2.21
N ILE A 174 -0.40 7.62 -2.23
CA ILE A 174 -1.34 8.50 -1.53
C ILE A 174 -2.75 8.35 -2.12
N ASP A 175 -2.89 8.41 -3.43
CA ASP A 175 -4.20 8.37 -4.08
C ASP A 175 -4.90 7.02 -3.88
N LEU A 176 -4.19 5.91 -4.09
CA LEU A 176 -4.78 4.58 -4.04
C LEU A 176 -4.92 4.03 -2.62
N PHE A 177 -3.87 4.09 -1.81
CA PHE A 177 -3.92 3.49 -0.48
C PHE A 177 -4.49 4.46 0.56
N VAL A 178 -4.05 5.73 0.57
CA VAL A 178 -4.45 6.65 1.63
C VAL A 178 -5.84 7.22 1.35
N LEU A 179 -6.10 7.76 0.16
CA LEU A 179 -7.38 8.42 -0.12
C LEU A 179 -8.49 7.44 -0.51
N GLU A 180 -8.20 6.43 -1.33
CA GLU A 180 -9.21 5.48 -1.78
C GLU A 180 -9.48 4.40 -0.71
N GLN A 181 -8.42 3.82 -0.10
CA GLN A 181 -8.55 2.70 0.84
C GLN A 181 -8.50 3.12 2.32
N SER A 182 -8.20 4.40 2.61
CA SER A 182 -8.10 4.95 3.98
C SER A 182 -6.97 4.32 4.82
N TRP A 183 -5.86 3.94 4.19
CA TRP A 183 -4.67 3.43 4.88
C TRP A 183 -3.80 4.60 5.36
N TYR A 184 -4.32 5.36 6.33
CA TYR A 184 -3.69 6.57 6.82
C TYR A 184 -2.37 6.33 7.55
N GLU A 185 -2.12 5.12 8.02
CA GLU A 185 -0.85 4.66 8.60
C GLU A 185 0.33 4.74 7.63
N LEU A 186 0.07 4.84 6.34
CA LEU A 186 1.13 5.02 5.33
C LEU A 186 1.64 6.47 5.23
N LEU A 187 0.91 7.45 5.73
CA LEU A 187 1.31 8.87 5.61
C LEU A 187 2.68 9.17 6.22
N PRO A 188 3.02 8.70 7.44
CA PRO A 188 4.37 8.89 8.00
C PRO A 188 5.46 8.15 7.20
N LEU A 189 5.07 7.14 6.43
CA LEU A 189 5.96 6.26 5.69
C LEU A 189 5.97 6.54 4.18
N ILE A 190 5.35 7.65 3.74
CA ILE A 190 5.14 7.90 2.30
C ILE A 190 6.47 8.10 1.55
N ASP A 191 7.48 8.62 2.21
CA ASP A 191 8.80 8.82 1.61
C ASP A 191 9.51 7.51 1.29
N LEU A 192 9.20 6.42 2.02
CA LEU A 192 9.71 5.08 1.70
C LEU A 192 9.19 4.56 0.34
N SER A 193 8.10 5.12 -0.19
CA SER A 193 7.61 4.77 -1.53
C SER A 193 8.52 5.27 -2.65
N ALA A 194 9.47 6.17 -2.36
CA ALA A 194 10.42 6.70 -3.32
C ALA A 194 11.84 6.17 -3.11
N THR A 195 12.01 5.08 -2.37
CA THR A 195 13.32 4.50 -2.05
C THR A 195 13.35 3.01 -2.29
N GLY A 196 14.55 2.48 -2.58
CA GLY A 196 14.78 1.06 -2.74
C GLY A 196 14.30 0.49 -4.07
N CYS A 197 14.15 -0.83 -4.12
CA CYS A 197 13.76 -1.55 -5.34
C CYS A 197 12.25 -1.53 -5.55
N HIS A 198 11.86 -1.23 -6.79
CA HIS A 198 10.45 -1.27 -7.21
C HIS A 198 10.29 -1.99 -8.53
N PHE A 199 9.23 -2.78 -8.64
CA PHE A 199 8.66 -3.14 -9.93
C PHE A 199 7.80 -1.97 -10.41
N ILE A 200 7.94 -1.61 -11.69
CA ILE A 200 7.09 -0.63 -12.36
C ILE A 200 6.54 -1.20 -13.66
N LEU A 201 5.28 -0.90 -13.94
CA LEU A 201 4.63 -1.15 -15.21
C LEU A 201 4.40 0.19 -15.91
N LEU A 202 5.06 0.39 -17.03
CA LEU A 202 4.97 1.59 -17.84
C LEU A 202 4.08 1.37 -19.04
N HIS A 203 3.16 2.28 -19.30
CA HIS A 203 2.38 2.35 -20.51
C HIS A 203 3.07 3.29 -21.52
N CYS A 204 3.48 2.77 -22.65
CA CYS A 204 4.23 3.45 -23.69
C CYS A 204 3.55 3.27 -25.05
N PRO A 205 2.38 3.90 -25.31
CA PRO A 205 1.64 3.67 -26.56
C PRO A 205 2.32 4.26 -27.78
N ASN A 206 3.24 5.21 -27.59
CA ASN A 206 4.00 5.88 -28.66
C ASN A 206 5.45 6.10 -28.24
N GLU A 207 6.39 5.88 -29.15
CA GLU A 207 7.84 6.05 -28.90
C GLU A 207 8.25 7.50 -28.55
N HIS A 208 7.41 8.48 -28.88
CA HIS A 208 7.70 9.91 -28.68
C HIS A 208 7.05 10.51 -27.42
N SER A 209 6.29 9.74 -26.67
CA SER A 209 5.65 10.21 -25.43
C SER A 209 6.41 9.74 -24.19
N HIS A 210 6.39 10.55 -23.12
CA HIS A 210 6.86 10.08 -21.82
C HIS A 210 6.01 8.88 -21.38
N PRO A 211 6.63 7.83 -20.81
CA PRO A 211 5.91 6.69 -20.30
C PRO A 211 4.97 7.08 -19.15
N CYS A 212 3.82 6.42 -19.06
CA CYS A 212 2.88 6.60 -17.98
C CYS A 212 3.03 5.47 -16.94
N LEU A 213 3.13 5.82 -15.67
CA LEU A 213 3.22 4.84 -14.57
C LEU A 213 1.87 4.16 -14.35
N ALA A 214 1.62 3.02 -15.00
CA ALA A 214 0.35 2.30 -14.92
C ALA A 214 0.20 1.45 -13.64
N SER A 215 1.31 0.94 -13.10
CA SER A 215 1.34 0.14 -11.87
C SER A 215 2.74 0.17 -11.25
N SER A 216 2.81 -0.10 -9.95
CA SER A 216 4.08 -0.26 -9.24
C SER A 216 3.92 -1.16 -8.02
N ALA A 217 5.02 -1.80 -7.61
CA ALA A 217 5.12 -2.52 -6.34
C ALA A 217 6.50 -2.33 -5.73
N MET A 218 6.57 -2.19 -4.42
CA MET A 218 7.85 -2.19 -3.69
C MET A 218 8.35 -3.62 -3.55
N ILE A 219 9.63 -3.85 -3.84
CA ILE A 219 10.29 -5.17 -3.74
C ILE A 219 11.39 -5.07 -2.69
N THR A 220 11.20 -5.74 -1.57
CA THR A 220 12.21 -5.75 -0.50
C THR A 220 12.93 -7.09 -0.51
N SER A 221 14.21 -7.09 -0.86
CA SER A 221 15.06 -8.28 -0.87
C SER A 221 15.16 -8.93 0.51
N GLY A 222 15.32 -10.26 0.58
CA GLY A 222 15.57 -10.99 1.79
C GLY A 222 16.86 -10.60 2.53
N LEU A 223 17.81 -9.94 1.86
CA LEU A 223 18.95 -9.32 2.51
C LEU A 223 18.54 -8.20 3.48
N LYS A 224 17.41 -7.56 3.24
CA LYS A 224 16.79 -6.53 4.08
C LYS A 224 15.58 -7.06 4.88
N ARG A 225 15.55 -8.37 5.18
CA ARG A 225 14.39 -9.02 5.78
C ARG A 225 13.90 -8.40 7.09
N LYS A 226 14.78 -7.74 7.85
CA LYS A 226 14.39 -7.01 9.05
C LYS A 226 13.44 -5.83 8.77
N GLU A 227 13.41 -5.36 7.52
CA GLU A 227 12.55 -4.27 7.04
C GLU A 227 11.22 -4.80 6.47
N TRP A 228 11.03 -6.12 6.38
CA TRP A 228 9.81 -6.70 5.83
C TRP A 228 8.60 -6.38 6.69
N LEU A 229 7.52 -6.01 6.05
CA LEU A 229 6.24 -5.74 6.72
C LEU A 229 5.73 -6.99 7.45
N SER A 230 5.94 -8.17 6.88
CA SER A 230 5.57 -9.46 7.47
C SER A 230 6.27 -9.77 8.80
N HIS A 231 7.36 -9.09 9.12
CA HIS A 231 8.07 -9.20 10.41
C HIS A 231 7.66 -8.11 11.42
N THR A 232 6.72 -7.24 11.06
CA THR A 232 6.19 -6.26 12.01
C THR A 232 5.29 -6.92 13.05
N HIS A 233 5.11 -6.25 14.16
CA HIS A 233 4.30 -6.75 15.29
C HIS A 233 2.86 -7.15 14.89
N PHE A 234 2.30 -6.48 13.88
CA PHE A 234 0.98 -6.82 13.33
C PHE A 234 0.93 -8.27 12.80
N PHE A 235 1.96 -8.69 12.06
CA PHE A 235 2.04 -10.04 11.48
C PHE A 235 2.53 -11.11 12.47
N GLN A 236 2.94 -10.72 13.65
CA GLN A 236 3.29 -11.61 14.76
C GLN A 236 2.13 -11.82 15.76
N HIS A 237 0.97 -11.21 15.48
CA HIS A 237 -0.20 -11.32 16.35
C HIS A 237 -0.72 -12.77 16.38
N SER A 238 -1.06 -13.26 17.57
CA SER A 238 -1.51 -14.65 17.79
C SER A 238 -2.86 -15.02 17.11
N GLY A 239 -3.57 -14.04 16.58
CA GLY A 239 -4.81 -14.25 15.80
C GLY A 239 -4.60 -14.76 14.38
N TRP A 240 -3.37 -14.77 13.89
CA TRP A 240 -3.06 -15.36 12.59
C TRP A 240 -3.24 -16.87 12.63
N GLN A 241 -4.06 -17.40 11.72
CA GLN A 241 -4.26 -18.83 11.54
C GLN A 241 -3.24 -19.33 10.52
N CYS A 242 -2.24 -20.08 11.01
CA CYS A 242 -1.22 -20.68 10.17
C CYS A 242 -1.85 -21.81 9.32
N GLN A 243 -1.50 -21.85 8.04
CA GLN A 243 -1.97 -22.85 7.07
C GLN A 243 -0.80 -23.61 6.44
N PHE A 244 0.39 -23.47 7.01
CA PHE A 244 1.60 -24.11 6.55
C PHE A 244 1.56 -25.62 6.90
N ASN A 245 1.41 -26.45 5.90
CA ASN A 245 1.20 -27.89 6.00
C ASN A 245 2.23 -28.66 5.15
N GLU A 246 2.13 -29.98 5.12
CA GLU A 246 3.04 -30.85 4.35
C GLU A 246 3.08 -30.50 2.84
N GLN A 247 1.97 -30.09 2.27
CA GLN A 247 1.93 -29.68 0.87
C GLN A 247 2.74 -28.39 0.66
N SER A 248 2.63 -27.45 1.60
CA SER A 248 3.44 -26.22 1.62
C SER A 248 4.94 -26.53 1.75
N VAL A 249 5.29 -27.44 2.65
CA VAL A 249 6.68 -27.91 2.82
C VAL A 249 7.23 -28.51 1.52
N ARG A 250 6.47 -29.40 0.87
CA ARG A 250 6.88 -30.01 -0.40
C ARG A 250 7.06 -28.93 -1.49
N ALA A 251 6.13 -28.00 -1.58
CA ALA A 251 6.19 -26.93 -2.58
C ALA A 251 7.45 -26.07 -2.40
N LEU A 252 7.76 -25.64 -1.17
CA LEU A 252 8.96 -24.83 -0.90
C LEU A 252 10.26 -25.63 -1.12
N ASN A 253 10.29 -26.91 -0.79
CA ASN A 253 11.45 -27.79 -1.03
C ASN A 253 11.73 -28.04 -2.52
N HIS A 254 10.83 -27.69 -3.43
CA HIS A 254 11.11 -27.70 -4.87
C HIS A 254 11.85 -26.45 -5.33
N THR A 255 12.02 -25.45 -4.46
CA THR A 255 12.83 -24.28 -4.76
C THR A 255 14.22 -24.43 -4.17
N ASP A 256 15.24 -23.89 -4.85
CA ASP A 256 16.60 -23.87 -4.31
C ASP A 256 16.80 -22.85 -3.18
N SER A 257 15.73 -22.13 -2.80
CA SER A 257 15.78 -21.15 -1.71
C SER A 257 15.93 -21.79 -0.34
N PHE A 258 15.45 -23.03 -0.16
CA PHE A 258 15.40 -23.68 1.14
C PHE A 258 16.14 -25.03 1.12
N ASP A 259 16.88 -25.30 2.19
CA ASP A 259 17.52 -26.59 2.45
C ASP A 259 16.58 -27.47 3.29
N GLN A 260 15.89 -28.38 2.61
CA GLN A 260 15.00 -29.40 3.17
C GLN A 260 14.21 -28.99 4.43
N LEU A 261 13.19 -28.17 4.23
CA LEU A 261 12.17 -27.94 5.27
C LEU A 261 11.54 -29.30 5.64
N THR A 262 11.62 -29.67 6.91
CA THR A 262 11.19 -30.98 7.37
C THR A 262 9.93 -30.96 8.21
N SER A 263 9.52 -29.80 8.71
CA SER A 263 8.41 -29.65 9.64
C SER A 263 7.34 -28.70 9.12
N THR A 264 6.08 -29.05 9.42
CA THR A 264 4.96 -28.11 9.38
C THR A 264 5.10 -27.10 10.51
N ALA A 265 4.34 -26.02 10.46
CA ALA A 265 4.31 -25.01 11.51
C ALA A 265 2.86 -24.75 11.92
N ASP A 266 2.61 -24.71 13.22
CA ASP A 266 1.30 -24.40 13.77
C ASP A 266 1.11 -22.89 13.96
N THR A 267 2.20 -22.14 14.03
CA THR A 267 2.20 -20.68 14.15
C THR A 267 3.05 -20.01 13.08
N LEU A 268 2.78 -18.71 12.80
CA LEU A 268 3.63 -17.94 11.89
C LEU A 268 5.04 -17.74 12.42
N GLU A 269 5.21 -17.66 13.73
CA GLU A 269 6.51 -17.54 14.38
C GLU A 269 7.36 -18.78 14.13
N GLU A 270 6.78 -19.97 14.30
CA GLU A 270 7.44 -21.24 13.96
C GLU A 270 7.77 -21.34 12.47
N PHE A 271 6.82 -20.93 11.59
CA PHE A 271 7.06 -20.89 10.16
C PHE A 271 8.25 -19.98 9.82
N ASP A 272 8.26 -18.76 10.34
CA ASP A 272 9.34 -17.80 10.09
C ASP A 272 10.69 -18.32 10.62
N ALA A 273 10.70 -18.94 11.81
CA ALA A 273 11.91 -19.54 12.39
C ALA A 273 12.43 -20.70 11.52
N ASN A 274 11.54 -21.60 11.08
CA ASN A 274 11.87 -22.71 10.19
C ASN A 274 12.41 -22.21 8.85
N CYS A 275 11.74 -21.24 8.21
CA CYS A 275 12.23 -20.67 6.97
C CYS A 275 13.61 -20.04 7.12
N ILE A 276 13.88 -19.34 8.24
CA ILE A 276 15.18 -18.74 8.50
C ILE A 276 16.27 -19.81 8.66
N ALA A 277 15.97 -20.86 9.42
CA ALA A 277 16.93 -21.90 9.73
C ALA A 277 17.36 -22.71 8.48
N HIS A 278 16.47 -22.79 7.49
CA HIS A 278 16.66 -23.60 6.28
C HIS A 278 16.85 -22.77 5.00
N LEU A 279 17.02 -21.45 5.12
CA LEU A 279 17.18 -20.59 3.97
C LEU A 279 18.61 -20.67 3.42
N ASN A 280 18.78 -21.15 2.18
CA ASN A 280 20.07 -21.26 1.51
C ASN A 280 20.68 -19.90 1.14
N SER A 281 19.83 -19.00 0.67
CA SER A 281 20.26 -17.65 0.28
C SER A 281 19.19 -16.61 0.50
N HIS A 282 19.52 -15.56 1.24
CA HIS A 282 18.66 -14.41 1.40
C HIS A 282 18.43 -13.61 0.11
N SER A 283 19.31 -13.72 -0.88
CA SER A 283 19.19 -12.99 -2.14
C SER A 283 18.13 -13.56 -3.07
N THR A 284 17.71 -14.82 -2.89
CA THR A 284 16.74 -15.50 -3.75
C THR A 284 15.28 -15.29 -3.32
N ILE A 285 15.06 -14.61 -2.22
CA ILE A 285 13.72 -14.30 -1.72
C ILE A 285 13.47 -12.79 -1.63
N CYS A 286 12.21 -12.40 -1.78
CA CYS A 286 11.79 -11.01 -1.58
C CYS A 286 10.39 -10.93 -0.97
N GLU A 287 10.01 -9.73 -0.54
CA GLU A 287 8.64 -9.37 -0.17
C GLU A 287 8.10 -8.36 -1.17
N ILE A 288 6.87 -8.59 -1.66
CA ILE A 288 6.14 -7.69 -2.56
C ILE A 288 5.13 -6.91 -1.75
N LEU A 289 5.25 -5.59 -1.78
CA LEU A 289 4.39 -4.68 -1.03
C LEU A 289 3.80 -3.59 -1.91
N ARG A 290 2.66 -3.06 -1.49
CA ARG A 290 2.07 -1.83 -2.04
C ARG A 290 1.89 -1.89 -3.56
N LEU A 291 1.29 -2.98 -4.07
CA LEU A 291 0.97 -3.07 -5.49
C LEU A 291 -0.12 -2.03 -5.82
N THR A 292 0.29 -0.94 -6.46
CA THR A 292 -0.59 0.10 -7.00
C THR A 292 -1.03 -0.27 -8.41
N VAL A 293 -2.26 0.03 -8.76
CA VAL A 293 -2.77 -0.19 -10.12
C VAL A 293 -3.71 0.94 -10.50
N ALA A 294 -3.39 1.62 -11.59
CA ALA A 294 -4.20 2.70 -12.12
C ALA A 294 -5.53 2.24 -12.74
N GLY A 295 -6.35 3.21 -13.16
CA GLY A 295 -7.59 2.96 -13.88
C GLY A 295 -8.75 2.55 -12.98
N GLN A 296 -9.87 2.23 -13.62
CA GLN A 296 -11.11 1.89 -12.93
C GLN A 296 -11.73 0.61 -13.49
N LYS A 297 -12.47 -0.12 -12.66
CA LYS A 297 -13.25 -1.31 -13.06
C LYS A 297 -12.44 -2.30 -13.92
N VAL A 298 -12.85 -2.51 -15.18
CA VAL A 298 -12.24 -3.48 -16.09
C VAL A 298 -10.81 -3.09 -16.45
N GLN A 299 -10.50 -1.80 -16.58
CA GLN A 299 -9.14 -1.32 -16.83
C GLN A 299 -8.21 -1.68 -15.65
N ARG A 300 -8.65 -1.42 -14.41
CA ARG A 300 -7.89 -1.79 -13.21
C ARG A 300 -7.65 -3.30 -13.14
N LEU A 301 -8.67 -4.10 -13.45
CA LEU A 301 -8.54 -5.56 -13.48
C LEU A 301 -7.55 -6.03 -14.54
N TYR A 302 -7.55 -5.39 -15.72
CA TYR A 302 -6.58 -5.68 -16.78
C TYR A 302 -5.15 -5.32 -16.36
N LEU A 303 -4.96 -4.14 -15.78
CA LEU A 303 -3.65 -3.73 -15.29
C LEU A 303 -3.17 -4.59 -14.11
N PHE A 304 -4.08 -5.07 -13.25
CA PHE A 304 -3.76 -6.05 -12.22
C PHE A 304 -3.23 -7.35 -12.81
N TYR A 305 -3.92 -7.85 -13.84
CA TYR A 305 -3.46 -9.03 -14.59
C TYR A 305 -2.06 -8.79 -15.16
N LEU A 306 -1.89 -7.70 -15.88
CA LEU A 306 -0.66 -7.44 -16.61
C LEU A 306 0.52 -7.13 -15.67
N ALA A 307 0.28 -6.37 -14.58
CA ALA A 307 1.29 -6.05 -13.58
C ALA A 307 1.84 -7.32 -12.92
N GLN A 308 0.98 -8.25 -12.49
CA GLN A 308 1.42 -9.50 -11.87
C GLN A 308 2.19 -10.38 -12.87
N LYS A 309 1.70 -10.47 -14.12
CA LYS A 309 2.35 -11.23 -15.19
C LYS A 309 3.77 -10.71 -15.47
N LYS A 310 3.90 -9.40 -15.67
CA LYS A 310 5.20 -8.76 -15.94
C LYS A 310 6.11 -8.76 -14.70
N MET A 311 5.55 -8.59 -13.51
CA MET A 311 6.33 -8.64 -12.27
C MET A 311 6.90 -10.04 -12.03
N ALA A 312 6.10 -11.10 -12.22
CA ALA A 312 6.58 -12.47 -12.09
C ALA A 312 7.73 -12.74 -13.06
N GLN A 313 7.63 -12.29 -14.31
CA GLN A 313 8.73 -12.37 -15.29
C GLN A 313 9.96 -11.61 -14.78
N CYS A 314 9.84 -10.35 -14.38
CA CYS A 314 10.97 -9.56 -13.91
C CYS A 314 11.65 -10.16 -12.67
N LEU A 315 10.87 -10.70 -11.72
CA LEU A 315 11.41 -11.37 -10.53
C LEU A 315 12.16 -12.65 -10.90
N ASN A 316 11.61 -13.45 -11.82
CA ASN A 316 12.25 -14.64 -12.33
C ASN A 316 13.59 -14.32 -13.03
N ASP A 317 13.59 -13.31 -13.90
CA ASP A 317 14.78 -12.88 -14.64
C ASP A 317 15.85 -12.28 -13.69
N ALA A 318 15.45 -11.72 -12.56
CA ALA A 318 16.34 -11.23 -11.51
C ALA A 318 16.83 -12.33 -10.55
N GLY A 319 16.41 -13.58 -10.73
CA GLY A 319 16.84 -14.74 -9.94
C GLY A 319 16.13 -14.92 -8.60
N TYR A 320 15.01 -14.21 -8.37
CA TYR A 320 14.16 -14.50 -7.21
C TYR A 320 13.43 -15.84 -7.42
N GLN A 321 13.44 -16.66 -6.39
CA GLN A 321 12.78 -17.97 -6.38
C GLN A 321 11.47 -17.94 -5.59
N CYS A 322 11.45 -17.16 -4.51
CA CYS A 322 10.27 -16.99 -3.66
C CYS A 322 9.95 -15.51 -3.44
N ALA A 323 8.68 -15.16 -3.57
CA ALA A 323 8.22 -13.79 -3.30
C ALA A 323 7.05 -13.81 -2.32
N GLN A 324 7.28 -13.29 -1.11
CA GLN A 324 6.25 -13.18 -0.09
C GLN A 324 5.24 -12.08 -0.43
N THR A 325 3.97 -12.35 -0.21
CA THR A 325 2.87 -11.44 -0.52
C THR A 325 1.89 -11.32 0.63
N ILE A 326 1.29 -10.13 0.76
CA ILE A 326 0.16 -9.87 1.64
C ILE A 326 -1.03 -9.50 0.77
N ILE A 327 -2.13 -10.22 0.93
CA ILE A 327 -3.30 -10.12 0.07
C ILE A 327 -4.51 -9.78 0.91
N GLU A 328 -5.18 -8.68 0.58
CA GLU A 328 -6.44 -8.28 1.23
C GLU A 328 -7.67 -8.52 0.35
N ASN A 329 -7.45 -8.89 -0.91
CA ASN A 329 -8.52 -9.15 -1.86
C ASN A 329 -8.75 -10.66 -2.06
N PRO A 330 -9.83 -11.24 -1.52
CA PRO A 330 -10.09 -12.69 -1.63
C PRO A 330 -10.16 -13.21 -3.06
N TRP A 331 -10.56 -12.38 -4.02
CA TRP A 331 -10.61 -12.80 -5.43
C TRP A 331 -9.22 -13.06 -6.05
N LEU A 332 -8.15 -12.42 -5.52
CA LEU A 332 -6.78 -12.76 -5.91
C LEU A 332 -6.40 -14.17 -5.43
N LEU A 333 -6.77 -14.50 -4.20
CA LEU A 333 -6.54 -15.86 -3.68
C LEU A 333 -7.27 -16.89 -4.53
N ASN A 334 -8.54 -16.62 -4.92
CA ASN A 334 -9.28 -17.50 -5.83
C ASN A 334 -8.55 -17.76 -7.15
N PHE A 335 -7.85 -16.77 -7.66
CA PHE A 335 -7.03 -16.92 -8.85
C PHE A 335 -5.79 -17.78 -8.56
N TYR A 336 -5.07 -17.49 -7.49
CA TYR A 336 -3.84 -18.22 -7.14
C TYR A 336 -4.09 -19.69 -6.82
N ASP A 337 -5.19 -20.02 -6.15
CA ASP A 337 -5.59 -21.40 -5.82
C ASP A 337 -5.91 -22.25 -7.08
N GLN A 338 -6.19 -21.60 -8.21
CA GLN A 338 -6.44 -22.27 -9.49
C GLN A 338 -5.17 -22.48 -10.33
N LEU A 339 -4.05 -21.85 -9.92
CA LEU A 339 -2.77 -22.12 -10.56
C LEU A 339 -2.28 -23.52 -10.19
N SER A 340 -1.85 -24.28 -11.18
CA SER A 340 -1.29 -25.61 -10.98
C SER A 340 0.18 -25.55 -10.55
N GLY A 341 0.79 -26.70 -10.23
CA GLY A 341 2.22 -26.82 -10.02
C GLY A 341 2.76 -26.09 -8.80
N HIS A 342 1.91 -25.89 -7.79
CA HIS A 342 2.32 -25.18 -6.56
C HIS A 342 2.86 -23.76 -6.78
N ALA A 343 2.33 -23.03 -7.77
CA ALA A 343 2.78 -21.68 -8.08
C ALA A 343 2.58 -20.68 -6.93
N TYR A 344 1.65 -20.98 -6.02
CA TYR A 344 1.36 -20.18 -4.82
C TYR A 344 1.17 -21.06 -3.59
N VAL A 345 1.71 -20.63 -2.47
CA VAL A 345 1.54 -21.26 -1.15
C VAL A 345 0.84 -20.26 -0.23
N ASN A 346 -0.36 -20.64 0.26
CA ASN A 346 -1.02 -19.87 1.30
C ASN A 346 -0.42 -20.26 2.66
N LEU A 347 0.11 -19.25 3.38
CA LEU A 347 0.83 -19.46 4.64
C LEU A 347 -0.04 -19.21 5.85
N ALA A 348 -0.86 -18.18 5.81
CA ALA A 348 -1.74 -17.84 6.92
C ALA A 348 -2.85 -16.87 6.52
N SER A 349 -3.88 -16.80 7.37
CA SER A 349 -4.96 -15.81 7.24
C SER A 349 -5.30 -15.19 8.60
N TYR A 350 -5.79 -13.96 8.57
CA TYR A 350 -6.26 -13.23 9.74
C TYR A 350 -7.44 -12.32 9.38
N ILE A 351 -8.49 -12.35 10.19
CA ILE A 351 -9.61 -11.41 10.07
C ILE A 351 -9.34 -10.23 10.99
N ILE A 352 -8.97 -9.11 10.37
CA ILE A 352 -8.75 -7.85 11.08
C ILE A 352 -10.08 -7.39 11.68
N GLU A 353 -10.10 -7.02 12.95
CA GLU A 353 -11.31 -6.52 13.61
C GLU A 353 -11.92 -5.34 12.85
N GLY A 354 -13.19 -5.45 12.48
CA GLY A 354 -13.93 -4.45 11.70
C GLY A 354 -13.80 -4.58 10.18
N GLU A 355 -13.00 -5.51 9.65
CA GLU A 355 -12.96 -5.84 8.23
C GLU A 355 -13.88 -7.01 7.89
N ALA A 356 -14.49 -6.95 6.68
CA ALA A 356 -15.42 -7.99 6.23
C ALA A 356 -14.71 -9.19 5.59
N SER A 357 -13.44 -9.06 5.26
CA SER A 357 -12.65 -10.08 4.57
C SER A 357 -11.34 -10.34 5.29
N PRO A 358 -10.85 -11.59 5.29
CA PRO A 358 -9.54 -11.88 5.84
C PRO A 358 -8.42 -11.28 4.99
N THR A 359 -7.31 -10.95 5.68
CA THR A 359 -6.00 -10.70 5.08
C THR A 359 -5.26 -12.02 5.02
N PHE A 360 -4.59 -12.28 3.91
CA PHE A 360 -3.82 -13.51 3.68
C PHE A 360 -2.34 -13.17 3.56
N ARG A 361 -1.51 -14.04 4.11
CA ARG A 361 -0.07 -14.06 3.89
C ARG A 361 0.26 -15.30 3.07
N GLY A 362 0.98 -15.13 1.99
CA GLY A 362 1.35 -16.24 1.11
C GLY A 362 2.64 -15.99 0.36
N MET A 363 3.01 -16.94 -0.49
CA MET A 363 4.27 -16.91 -1.21
C MET A 363 4.09 -17.37 -2.65
N TRP A 364 4.55 -16.57 -3.61
CA TRP A 364 4.73 -17.03 -4.98
C TRP A 364 5.99 -17.87 -5.03
N LEU A 365 5.91 -19.05 -5.67
CA LEU A 365 7.07 -19.78 -6.17
C LEU A 365 7.32 -19.22 -7.58
N VAL A 366 8.28 -18.31 -7.68
CA VAL A 366 8.38 -17.36 -8.79
C VAL A 366 8.49 -18.03 -10.15
N GLU A 367 9.32 -19.06 -10.31
CA GLU A 367 9.45 -19.80 -11.56
C GLU A 367 8.13 -20.46 -11.96
N ALA A 368 7.53 -21.24 -11.06
CA ALA A 368 6.26 -21.92 -11.31
C ALA A 368 5.12 -20.92 -11.58
N PHE A 369 5.09 -19.83 -10.82
CA PHE A 369 4.11 -18.76 -10.99
C PHE A 369 4.25 -18.07 -12.34
N ASN A 370 5.48 -17.70 -12.74
CA ASN A 370 5.78 -17.10 -14.04
C ASN A 370 5.40 -18.05 -15.19
N PHE A 371 5.77 -19.32 -15.08
CA PHE A 371 5.46 -20.33 -16.09
C PHE A 371 3.95 -20.47 -16.30
N GLN A 372 3.18 -20.66 -15.21
CA GLN A 372 1.75 -20.81 -15.27
C GLN A 372 1.06 -19.52 -15.80
N TYR A 373 1.47 -18.37 -15.28
CA TYR A 373 0.86 -17.11 -15.62
C TYR A 373 1.16 -16.65 -17.05
N SER A 374 2.31 -17.04 -17.61
CA SER A 374 2.68 -16.71 -18.99
C SER A 374 1.67 -17.22 -20.00
N SER A 375 1.08 -18.40 -19.75
CA SER A 375 0.09 -19.06 -20.60
C SER A 375 -1.34 -18.53 -20.46
N ILE A 376 -1.62 -17.74 -19.40
CA ILE A 376 -2.96 -17.23 -19.09
C ILE A 376 -3.18 -15.90 -19.83
N ASP A 377 -4.25 -15.80 -20.62
CA ASP A 377 -4.71 -14.53 -21.19
C ASP A 377 -5.66 -13.77 -20.24
N PHE A 378 -5.94 -12.50 -20.56
CA PHE A 378 -6.82 -11.68 -19.74
C PHE A 378 -8.24 -12.22 -19.60
N ARG A 379 -8.76 -12.91 -20.64
CA ARG A 379 -10.10 -13.51 -20.60
C ARG A 379 -10.14 -14.67 -19.60
N GLN A 380 -9.15 -15.53 -19.64
CA GLN A 380 -8.98 -16.63 -18.69
C GLN A 380 -8.79 -16.11 -17.27
N TYR A 381 -7.89 -15.15 -17.07
CA TYR A 381 -7.70 -14.49 -15.77
C TYR A 381 -9.02 -13.94 -15.20
N LYS A 382 -9.81 -13.21 -16.02
CA LYS A 382 -11.09 -12.67 -15.61
C LYS A 382 -12.12 -13.76 -15.23
N GLN A 383 -12.06 -14.92 -15.85
CA GLN A 383 -12.90 -16.07 -15.50
C GLN A 383 -12.46 -16.69 -14.16
N MET A 384 -11.16 -16.91 -13.98
CA MET A 384 -10.58 -17.49 -12.77
C MET A 384 -10.84 -16.62 -11.53
N VAL A 385 -10.64 -15.30 -11.64
CA VAL A 385 -10.92 -14.33 -10.56
C VAL A 385 -12.40 -14.34 -10.15
N ARG A 386 -13.31 -14.57 -11.09
CA ARG A 386 -14.76 -14.58 -10.86
C ARG A 386 -15.32 -15.92 -10.42
N SER A 387 -14.61 -17.00 -10.68
CA SER A 387 -15.02 -18.31 -10.23
C SER A 387 -15.04 -18.30 -8.69
N LYS A 388 -16.22 -18.55 -8.09
CA LYS A 388 -16.27 -18.79 -6.66
C LYS A 388 -15.40 -20.04 -6.42
N VAL A 389 -14.37 -19.93 -5.59
CA VAL A 389 -13.82 -21.10 -4.94
C VAL A 389 -15.03 -21.78 -4.29
N ARG A 390 -15.37 -22.97 -4.73
CA ARG A 390 -16.29 -23.81 -3.97
C ARG A 390 -15.62 -23.92 -2.61
N SER A 391 -16.18 -23.20 -1.63
CA SER A 391 -15.84 -23.48 -0.24
C SER A 391 -15.96 -24.97 -0.12
N LYS A 392 -14.84 -25.66 0.12
CA LYS A 392 -14.90 -27.00 0.67
C LYS A 392 -15.74 -26.83 1.91
N GLU A 393 -17.01 -27.25 1.83
CA GLU A 393 -17.81 -27.43 3.01
C GLU A 393 -16.90 -28.17 3.98
N VAL A 394 -16.56 -27.50 5.05
CA VAL A 394 -16.05 -28.16 6.23
C VAL A 394 -17.23 -29.07 6.60
N ASN A 395 -17.15 -30.32 6.18
CA ASN A 395 -18.04 -31.36 6.66
C ASN A 395 -17.77 -31.44 8.14
N ASP A 396 -18.68 -30.84 8.91
CA ASP A 396 -18.90 -31.18 10.30
C ASP A 396 -19.14 -32.68 10.34
N ALA A 397 -18.20 -33.42 10.90
CA ALA A 397 -18.34 -34.80 11.36
C ALA A 397 -17.71 -34.93 12.74
#